data_27eaeced6706ffded3bea72da46b2e2b
#
_entry.id   27eaeced6706ffded3bea72da46b2e2b
#
_cell.length_a   1.000
_cell.length_b   1.000
_cell.length_c   1.000
_cell.angle_alpha   90.00
_cell.angle_beta   90.00
_cell.angle_gamma   90.00
#
_symmetry.space_group_name_H-M   'P 1'
#
loop_
_entity.id
_entity.type
_entity.pdbx_description
1 polymer ?
#
loop_
_entity_poly.entity_id
_entity_poly.type
_entity_poly.pdbx_seq_one_letter_code
_entity_poly.pdbx_strand_id
1 'polypeptide(L)'
;MIDLLKNLVLAGIFTLAFSFNSYSAGSYSSSSESNSSSSTSSSSSSSSSYGSSNYGSGSNDSGTSTVPLTQEQKDIMLITVSLSKEDYENSYKLAKNATLAHPENPDAWNYLGFSSRKLGKYDESEDAYKTALSIDPKHVGAMEYYGELHLTLNKPEKAKLLLSELKKLCTFNCKEMKQLEKAIQNYESN
;
A
#
# COMPACT_ATOMS: atom_id res chain seq x y z
N MET A 1 58.20 -8.90 18.82
CA MET A 1 58.38 -7.46 18.97
C MET A 1 57.07 -6.85 18.47
N ILE A 2 56.02 -6.75 19.32
CA ILE A 2 55.77 -5.64 20.25
C ILE A 2 55.76 -4.34 19.46
N ASP A 3 54.63 -3.68 19.28
CA ASP A 3 53.86 -2.81 20.12
C ASP A 3 52.56 -2.42 19.40
N LEU A 4 51.40 -2.49 19.97
CA LEU A 4 50.87 -1.66 21.06
C LEU A 4 50.76 -0.16 20.75
N LEU A 5 49.65 0.25 20.23
CA LEU A 5 49.08 1.60 20.35
C LEU A 5 47.57 1.43 20.36
N LYS A 6 47.00 1.22 21.50
CA LYS A 6 46.47 2.14 22.54
C LYS A 6 45.53 3.19 21.99
N ASN A 7 44.26 2.87 22.23
CA ASN A 7 43.20 3.73 22.77
C ASN A 7 43.38 5.24 22.66
N LEU A 8 42.42 5.86 21.98
CA LEU A 8 41.92 7.13 22.45
C LEU A 8 40.39 7.16 22.32
N VAL A 9 39.76 6.85 23.46
CA VAL A 9 38.34 7.13 23.74
C VAL A 9 38.25 8.65 23.93
N LEU A 10 37.54 9.32 23.05
CA LEU A 10 37.07 10.66 23.30
C LEU A 10 35.55 10.63 23.36
N ALA A 11 35.07 10.57 24.58
CA ALA A 11 33.68 10.77 24.94
C ALA A 11 33.29 12.23 24.64
N GLY A 12 32.61 12.44 23.54
CA GLY A 12 31.89 13.66 23.24
C GLY A 12 30.46 13.53 23.69
N ILE A 13 30.17 14.00 24.89
CA ILE A 13 28.79 14.15 25.38
C ILE A 13 28.15 15.30 24.62
N PHE A 14 27.29 14.99 23.64
CA PHE A 14 26.49 15.97 22.95
C PHE A 14 25.11 15.97 23.61
N THR A 15 24.94 16.84 24.60
CA THR A 15 23.65 17.16 25.22
C THR A 15 22.86 18.04 24.25
N LEU A 16 21.95 17.44 23.47
CA LEU A 16 20.93 18.19 22.72
C LEU A 16 19.76 18.45 23.66
N ALA A 17 19.65 19.71 24.09
CA ALA A 17 18.48 20.24 24.79
C ALA A 17 17.29 20.27 23.82
N PHE A 18 16.31 19.40 24.06
CA PHE A 18 15.00 19.47 23.40
C PHE A 18 14.20 20.60 24.03
N SER A 19 14.11 21.72 23.33
CA SER A 19 13.15 22.79 23.67
C SER A 19 11.74 22.32 23.27
N PHE A 20 10.92 21.99 24.26
CA PHE A 20 9.48 21.80 24.07
C PHE A 20 8.83 23.16 23.80
N ASN A 21 8.43 23.36 22.55
CA ASN A 21 7.60 24.52 22.21
C ASN A 21 6.13 24.12 22.41
N SER A 22 5.55 24.64 23.49
CA SER A 22 4.15 24.48 23.84
C SER A 22 3.30 25.29 22.87
N TYR A 23 2.60 24.64 21.95
CA TYR A 23 1.55 25.29 21.18
C TYR A 23 0.25 25.28 21.96
N SER A 24 -0.16 26.51 22.34
CA SER A 24 -1.40 26.83 22.98
C SER A 24 -2.62 26.45 22.18
N ALA A 25 -3.55 25.75 22.83
CA ALA A 25 -4.86 25.44 22.31
C ALA A 25 -5.69 26.73 22.10
N GLY A 26 -6.00 27.01 20.85
CA GLY A 26 -7.01 27.99 20.47
C GLY A 26 -8.39 27.34 20.46
N SER A 27 -9.19 27.67 21.48
CA SER A 27 -10.61 27.33 21.56
C SER A 27 -11.40 28.16 20.55
N TYR A 28 -12.10 27.47 19.62
CA TYR A 28 -13.17 28.09 18.84
C TYR A 28 -14.51 27.60 19.35
N SER A 29 -15.27 28.55 19.90
CA SER A 29 -16.63 28.37 20.37
C SER A 29 -17.64 28.27 19.23
N SER A 30 -18.57 27.39 19.47
CA SER A 30 -19.81 27.08 18.78
C SER A 30 -20.67 28.28 18.38
N SER A 31 -21.29 28.18 17.22
CA SER A 31 -22.66 28.68 17.04
C SER A 31 -23.48 27.67 16.24
N SER A 32 -24.52 27.25 16.89
CA SER A 32 -25.59 26.39 16.45
C SER A 32 -26.50 27.13 15.45
N GLU A 33 -26.83 26.51 14.33
CA GLU A 33 -28.14 26.72 13.70
C GLU A 33 -28.71 25.38 13.26
N SER A 34 -29.87 25.11 13.85
CA SER A 34 -30.78 24.02 13.56
C SER A 34 -31.51 24.29 12.25
N ASN A 35 -31.58 23.31 11.34
CA ASN A 35 -32.74 23.18 10.49
C ASN A 35 -33.08 21.71 10.24
N SER A 36 -34.27 21.37 10.69
CA SER A 36 -34.95 20.09 10.54
C SER A 36 -35.62 20.00 9.18
N SER A 37 -35.47 18.89 8.47
CA SER A 37 -36.57 18.28 7.71
C SER A 37 -36.23 16.84 7.30
N SER A 38 -37.00 16.00 7.83
CA SER A 38 -37.59 14.69 7.54
C SER A 38 -37.29 13.94 6.24
N SER A 39 -37.08 12.61 6.47
CA SER A 39 -37.54 11.44 5.68
C SER A 39 -36.93 11.24 4.30
N THR A 40 -36.38 10.05 4.01
CA THR A 40 -36.98 8.72 3.94
C THR A 40 -35.89 7.66 3.80
N SER A 41 -36.14 6.53 4.44
CA SER A 41 -35.42 5.27 4.34
C SER A 41 -35.45 4.69 2.92
N SER A 42 -34.27 4.28 2.41
CA SER A 42 -34.22 3.15 1.51
C SER A 42 -32.85 2.45 1.66
N SER A 43 -32.89 1.31 2.33
CA SER A 43 -31.84 0.31 2.38
C SER A 43 -31.63 -0.27 0.99
N SER A 44 -30.43 -0.13 0.45
CA SER A 44 -29.97 -0.96 -0.65
C SER A 44 -28.59 -1.47 -0.32
N SER A 45 -28.54 -2.72 0.17
CA SER A 45 -27.38 -3.55 0.26
C SER A 45 -26.86 -3.85 -1.15
N SER A 46 -25.80 -3.20 -1.58
CA SER A 46 -25.06 -3.59 -2.77
C SER A 46 -23.79 -4.32 -2.36
N SER A 47 -23.86 -5.64 -2.39
CA SER A 47 -22.70 -6.52 -2.38
C SER A 47 -21.91 -6.31 -3.68
N SER A 48 -20.82 -5.58 -3.65
CA SER A 48 -19.89 -5.47 -4.76
C SER A 48 -18.98 -6.70 -4.80
N SER A 49 -19.35 -7.64 -5.64
CA SER A 49 -18.52 -8.75 -6.06
C SER A 49 -17.48 -8.20 -7.06
N TYR A 50 -16.24 -8.07 -6.64
CA TYR A 50 -15.14 -7.76 -7.55
C TYR A 50 -14.74 -9.02 -8.30
N GLY A 51 -15.25 -9.17 -9.53
CA GLY A 51 -14.88 -10.23 -10.44
C GLY A 51 -13.45 -10.06 -10.95
N SER A 52 -12.66 -11.07 -10.73
CA SER A 52 -11.36 -11.30 -11.36
C SER A 52 -11.48 -11.15 -12.88
N SER A 53 -10.77 -10.19 -13.46
CA SER A 53 -10.73 -10.00 -14.91
C SER A 53 -9.94 -11.11 -15.58
N ASN A 54 -10.68 -12.07 -16.13
CA ASN A 54 -10.19 -13.12 -17.01
C ASN A 54 -9.95 -12.52 -18.42
N TYR A 55 -8.69 -12.42 -18.85
CA TYR A 55 -8.37 -12.18 -20.23
C TYR A 55 -8.53 -13.47 -21.05
N GLY A 56 -9.76 -13.77 -21.44
CA GLY A 56 -10.09 -14.83 -22.40
C GLY A 56 -10.12 -14.27 -23.81
N SER A 57 -9.21 -14.70 -24.65
CA SER A 57 -9.26 -14.50 -26.10
C SER A 57 -10.40 -15.35 -26.69
N GLY A 58 -11.26 -14.74 -27.50
CA GLY A 58 -12.18 -15.54 -28.33
C GLY A 58 -13.41 -14.79 -28.84
N SER A 59 -13.35 -14.39 -30.13
CA SER A 59 -14.38 -14.28 -31.15
C SER A 59 -15.62 -13.40 -30.93
N ASN A 60 -15.65 -12.34 -31.77
CA ASN A 60 -16.80 -11.72 -32.45
C ASN A 60 -18.21 -11.95 -31.88
N ASP A 61 -18.70 -10.96 -31.14
CA ASP A 61 -20.09 -10.57 -31.30
C ASP A 61 -20.24 -9.04 -31.13
N SER A 62 -20.93 -8.43 -32.10
CA SER A 62 -21.13 -7.00 -32.25
C SER A 62 -22.15 -6.50 -31.23
N GLY A 63 -21.64 -5.93 -30.15
CA GLY A 63 -22.48 -5.34 -29.10
C GLY A 63 -21.64 -4.73 -28.00
N THR A 64 -20.58 -3.98 -28.34
CA THR A 64 -19.71 -3.34 -27.32
C THR A 64 -20.48 -2.19 -26.67
N SER A 65 -21.24 -2.51 -25.64
CA SER A 65 -21.67 -1.51 -24.66
C SER A 65 -20.41 -1.06 -23.91
N THR A 66 -19.70 -0.08 -24.48
CA THR A 66 -18.56 0.55 -23.83
C THR A 66 -19.08 1.45 -22.70
N VAL A 67 -19.31 0.86 -21.53
CA VAL A 67 -19.53 1.66 -20.33
C VAL A 67 -18.25 2.47 -20.11
N PRO A 68 -18.32 3.80 -20.07
CA PRO A 68 -17.13 4.62 -19.88
C PRO A 68 -16.51 4.30 -18.52
N LEU A 69 -15.17 4.21 -18.47
CA LEU A 69 -14.44 3.98 -17.23
C LEU A 69 -14.77 5.07 -16.21
N THR A 70 -14.96 4.68 -14.96
CA THR A 70 -15.07 5.62 -13.83
C THR A 70 -13.76 6.40 -13.65
N GLN A 71 -13.79 7.51 -12.92
CA GLN A 71 -12.57 8.28 -12.64
C GLN A 71 -11.57 7.43 -11.86
N GLU A 72 -12.03 6.68 -10.88
CA GLU A 72 -11.23 5.75 -10.10
C GLU A 72 -10.49 4.70 -10.97
N GLN A 73 -11.20 4.08 -11.90
CA GLN A 73 -10.59 3.13 -12.85
C GLN A 73 -9.53 3.79 -13.74
N LYS A 74 -9.76 5.04 -14.16
CA LYS A 74 -8.78 5.81 -14.94
C LYS A 74 -7.52 6.12 -14.12
N ASP A 75 -7.69 6.51 -12.86
CA ASP A 75 -6.58 6.81 -11.97
C ASP A 75 -5.72 5.57 -11.74
N ILE A 76 -6.32 4.42 -11.44
CA ILE A 76 -5.62 3.13 -11.30
C ILE A 76 -4.92 2.74 -12.61
N MET A 77 -5.55 2.93 -13.75
CA MET A 77 -4.93 2.65 -15.06
C MET A 77 -3.71 3.53 -15.31
N LEU A 78 -3.75 4.83 -14.98
CA LEU A 78 -2.59 5.72 -15.13
C LEU A 78 -1.42 5.31 -14.23
N ILE A 79 -1.71 4.88 -13.00
CA ILE A 79 -0.70 4.34 -12.07
C ILE A 79 -0.04 3.10 -12.69
N THR A 80 -0.82 2.13 -13.15
CA THR A 80 -0.29 0.88 -13.73
C THR A 80 0.52 1.13 -15.01
N VAL A 81 0.12 2.10 -15.83
CA VAL A 81 0.91 2.53 -17.00
C VAL A 81 2.27 3.11 -16.58
N SER A 82 2.31 3.93 -15.53
CA SER A 82 3.58 4.46 -15.00
C SER A 82 4.47 3.35 -14.44
N LEU A 83 3.89 2.40 -13.72
CA LEU A 83 4.60 1.23 -13.18
C LEU A 83 5.18 0.35 -14.30
N SER A 84 4.45 0.15 -15.39
CA SER A 84 4.94 -0.62 -16.54
C SER A 84 6.15 0.00 -17.25
N LYS A 85 6.33 1.31 -17.07
CA LYS A 85 7.49 2.08 -17.55
C LYS A 85 8.59 2.25 -16.51
N GLU A 86 8.43 1.65 -15.33
CA GLU A 86 9.30 1.81 -14.17
C GLU A 86 9.45 3.27 -13.71
N ASP A 87 8.50 4.14 -14.07
CA ASP A 87 8.43 5.53 -13.62
C ASP A 87 7.81 5.61 -12.22
N TYR A 88 8.62 5.23 -11.22
CA TYR A 88 8.17 5.11 -9.84
C TYR A 88 7.84 6.47 -9.22
N GLU A 89 8.52 7.56 -9.64
CA GLU A 89 8.21 8.90 -9.17
C GLU A 89 6.82 9.36 -9.61
N ASN A 90 6.48 9.15 -10.89
CA ASN A 90 5.17 9.51 -11.40
C ASN A 90 4.09 8.58 -10.82
N SER A 91 4.35 7.27 -10.75
CA SER A 91 3.45 6.31 -10.13
C SER A 91 3.15 6.68 -8.67
N TYR A 92 4.16 7.08 -7.90
CA TYR A 92 4.00 7.55 -6.52
C TYR A 92 3.07 8.77 -6.43
N LYS A 93 3.27 9.79 -7.29
CA LYS A 93 2.43 10.99 -7.31
C LYS A 93 0.97 10.65 -7.64
N LEU A 94 0.77 9.82 -8.67
CA LEU A 94 -0.55 9.39 -9.10
C LEU A 94 -1.24 8.55 -8.02
N ALA A 95 -0.55 7.59 -7.42
CA ALA A 95 -1.08 6.75 -6.35
C ALA A 95 -1.45 7.59 -5.11
N LYS A 96 -0.60 8.54 -4.73
CA LYS A 96 -0.90 9.46 -3.63
C LYS A 96 -2.16 10.29 -3.89
N ASN A 97 -2.33 10.81 -5.10
CA ASN A 97 -3.55 11.51 -5.48
C ASN A 97 -4.77 10.57 -5.47
N ALA A 98 -4.61 9.34 -5.95
CA ALA A 98 -5.68 8.35 -5.95
C ALA A 98 -6.13 7.97 -4.52
N THR A 99 -5.22 7.84 -3.56
CA THR A 99 -5.59 7.58 -2.16
C THR A 99 -6.34 8.74 -1.51
N LEU A 100 -6.11 9.98 -1.95
CA LEU A 100 -6.87 11.15 -1.49
C LEU A 100 -8.26 11.22 -2.13
N ALA A 101 -8.37 10.86 -3.42
CA ALA A 101 -9.64 10.89 -4.15
C ALA A 101 -10.54 9.69 -3.82
N HIS A 102 -9.94 8.53 -3.56
CA HIS A 102 -10.61 7.24 -3.36
C HIS A 102 -10.01 6.51 -2.14
N PRO A 103 -10.20 7.04 -0.91
CA PRO A 103 -9.53 6.52 0.30
C PRO A 103 -9.90 5.07 0.65
N GLU A 104 -11.05 4.59 0.17
CA GLU A 104 -11.54 3.21 0.37
C GLU A 104 -11.07 2.23 -0.71
N ASN A 105 -10.27 2.69 -1.69
CA ASN A 105 -9.76 1.80 -2.74
C ASN A 105 -8.45 1.15 -2.29
N PRO A 106 -8.41 -0.17 -2.03
CA PRO A 106 -7.21 -0.85 -1.57
C PRO A 106 -6.10 -0.92 -2.63
N ASP A 107 -6.46 -0.92 -3.94
CA ASP A 107 -5.47 -0.89 -5.03
C ASP A 107 -4.67 0.41 -5.03
N ALA A 108 -5.31 1.56 -4.77
CA ALA A 108 -4.63 2.85 -4.70
C ALA A 108 -3.57 2.85 -3.59
N TRP A 109 -3.91 2.33 -2.41
CA TRP A 109 -2.98 2.18 -1.29
C TRP A 109 -1.88 1.14 -1.58
N ASN A 110 -2.22 0.03 -2.23
CA ASN A 110 -1.25 -0.98 -2.66
C ASN A 110 -0.21 -0.38 -3.62
N TYR A 111 -0.64 0.39 -4.62
CA TYR A 111 0.28 1.03 -5.57
C TYR A 111 1.08 2.17 -4.94
N LEU A 112 0.52 2.90 -3.97
CA LEU A 112 1.29 3.86 -3.18
C LEU A 112 2.41 3.13 -2.40
N GLY A 113 2.09 2.02 -1.75
CA GLY A 113 3.06 1.18 -1.05
C GLY A 113 4.17 0.67 -1.97
N PHE A 114 3.81 0.16 -3.15
CA PHE A 114 4.76 -0.33 -4.14
C PHE A 114 5.72 0.77 -4.62
N SER A 115 5.17 1.90 -5.05
CA SER A 115 5.96 3.03 -5.55
C SER A 115 6.86 3.61 -4.47
N SER A 116 6.34 3.77 -3.24
CA SER A 116 7.12 4.21 -2.07
C SER A 116 8.28 3.27 -1.78
N ARG A 117 8.07 1.95 -1.83
CA ARG A 117 9.14 0.95 -1.65
C ARG A 117 10.22 1.08 -2.71
N LYS A 118 9.84 1.24 -3.98
CA LYS A 118 10.78 1.42 -5.09
C LYS A 118 11.62 2.70 -4.95
N LEU A 119 11.06 3.72 -4.31
CA LEU A 119 11.74 5.00 -4.02
C LEU A 119 12.51 5.01 -2.68
N GLY A 120 12.55 3.88 -1.95
CA GLY A 120 13.21 3.78 -0.66
C GLY A 120 12.48 4.44 0.51
N LYS A 121 11.22 4.87 0.32
CA LYS A 121 10.35 5.45 1.34
C LYS A 121 9.65 4.35 2.13
N TYR A 122 10.42 3.58 2.90
CA TYR A 122 9.96 2.31 3.47
C TYR A 122 8.88 2.48 4.53
N ASP A 123 8.92 3.52 5.36
CA ASP A 123 7.90 3.78 6.38
C ASP A 123 6.54 4.10 5.73
N GLU A 124 6.51 4.99 4.73
CA GLU A 124 5.30 5.31 3.97
C GLU A 124 4.77 4.08 3.21
N SER A 125 5.67 3.24 2.68
CA SER A 125 5.31 1.98 2.03
C SER A 125 4.63 1.01 3.01
N GLU A 126 5.20 0.85 4.22
CA GLU A 126 4.63 -0.02 5.26
C GLU A 126 3.23 0.45 5.66
N ASP A 127 3.04 1.76 5.88
CA ASP A 127 1.75 2.32 6.26
C ASP A 127 0.70 2.19 5.14
N ALA A 128 1.12 2.37 3.88
CA ALA A 128 0.24 2.20 2.74
C ALA A 128 -0.25 0.75 2.59
N TYR A 129 0.64 -0.25 2.72
CA TYR A 129 0.22 -1.66 2.68
C TYR A 129 -0.68 -2.05 3.85
N LYS A 130 -0.41 -1.55 5.07
CA LYS A 130 -1.30 -1.75 6.22
C LYS A 130 -2.68 -1.19 5.96
N THR A 131 -2.76 -0.01 5.34
CA THR A 131 -4.03 0.62 4.98
C THR A 131 -4.76 -0.21 3.92
N ALA A 132 -4.08 -0.64 2.86
CA ALA A 132 -4.67 -1.52 1.85
C ALA A 132 -5.26 -2.79 2.47
N LEU A 133 -4.52 -3.45 3.38
CA LEU A 133 -4.96 -4.67 4.06
C LEU A 133 -6.02 -4.43 5.15
N SER A 134 -6.14 -3.21 5.67
CA SER A 134 -7.24 -2.84 6.58
C SER A 134 -8.55 -2.65 5.83
N ILE A 135 -8.51 -2.19 4.58
CA ILE A 135 -9.65 -2.01 3.69
C ILE A 135 -10.07 -3.37 3.11
N ASP A 136 -9.12 -4.09 2.52
CA ASP A 136 -9.33 -5.46 2.02
C ASP A 136 -8.31 -6.43 2.64
N PRO A 137 -8.67 -7.16 3.71
CA PRO A 137 -7.81 -8.16 4.34
C PRO A 137 -7.44 -9.36 3.44
N LYS A 138 -8.03 -9.47 2.25
CA LYS A 138 -7.74 -10.53 1.28
C LYS A 138 -7.02 -10.03 0.04
N HIS A 139 -6.55 -8.80 0.04
CA HIS A 139 -5.86 -8.20 -1.08
C HIS A 139 -4.50 -8.87 -1.34
N VAL A 140 -4.48 -9.86 -2.24
CA VAL A 140 -3.30 -10.71 -2.51
C VAL A 140 -2.08 -9.93 -2.99
N GLY A 141 -2.27 -8.89 -3.81
CA GLY A 141 -1.17 -8.04 -4.27
C GLY A 141 -0.51 -7.24 -3.14
N ALA A 142 -1.32 -6.72 -2.19
CA ALA A 142 -0.77 -6.01 -1.04
C ALA A 142 -0.02 -6.96 -0.11
N MET A 143 -0.49 -8.20 0.09
CA MET A 143 0.24 -9.21 0.86
C MET A 143 1.58 -9.58 0.23
N GLU A 144 1.61 -9.77 -1.08
CA GLU A 144 2.84 -10.08 -1.81
C GLU A 144 3.87 -8.96 -1.65
N TYR A 145 3.49 -7.72 -2.03
CA TYR A 145 4.41 -6.59 -2.01
C TYR A 145 4.83 -6.16 -0.60
N TYR A 146 3.95 -6.33 0.39
CA TYR A 146 4.31 -6.12 1.78
C TYR A 146 5.30 -7.18 2.28
N GLY A 147 5.14 -8.42 1.81
CA GLY A 147 6.11 -9.49 2.04
C GLY A 147 7.50 -9.13 1.47
N GLU A 148 7.57 -8.63 0.24
CA GLU A 148 8.81 -8.15 -0.36
C GLU A 148 9.42 -6.95 0.39
N LEU A 149 8.58 -6.02 0.90
CA LEU A 149 9.06 -4.94 1.76
C LEU A 149 9.72 -5.50 3.04
N HIS A 150 9.12 -6.51 3.65
CA HIS A 150 9.70 -7.14 4.83
C HIS A 150 11.05 -7.80 4.55
N LEU A 151 11.25 -8.42 3.37
CA LEU A 151 12.56 -8.92 2.96
C LEU A 151 13.57 -7.79 2.78
N THR A 152 13.16 -6.69 2.14
CA THR A 152 14.00 -5.48 2.00
C THR A 152 14.44 -4.91 3.35
N LEU A 153 13.58 -5.00 4.36
CA LEU A 153 13.84 -4.54 5.73
C LEU A 153 14.54 -5.59 6.62
N ASN A 154 15.03 -6.68 6.04
CA ASN A 154 15.68 -7.78 6.77
C ASN A 154 14.77 -8.43 7.85
N LYS A 155 13.49 -8.60 7.53
CA LYS A 155 12.45 -9.19 8.39
C LYS A 155 11.80 -10.42 7.73
N PRO A 156 12.57 -11.49 7.38
CA PRO A 156 12.05 -12.60 6.57
C PRO A 156 10.89 -13.36 7.25
N GLU A 157 10.85 -13.42 8.57
CA GLU A 157 9.77 -14.11 9.29
C GLU A 157 8.40 -13.45 9.05
N LYS A 158 8.37 -12.10 8.92
CA LYS A 158 7.13 -11.39 8.57
C LYS A 158 6.70 -11.68 7.12
N ALA A 159 7.64 -11.79 6.21
CA ALA A 159 7.34 -12.19 4.83
C ALA A 159 6.76 -13.62 4.77
N LYS A 160 7.30 -14.57 5.55
CA LYS A 160 6.79 -15.94 5.66
C LYS A 160 5.38 -15.99 6.23
N LEU A 161 5.04 -15.13 7.19
CA LEU A 161 3.68 -15.02 7.71
C LEU A 161 2.70 -14.61 6.60
N LEU A 162 3.03 -13.57 5.81
CA LEU A 162 2.20 -13.15 4.67
C LEU A 162 2.09 -14.24 3.61
N LEU A 163 3.17 -14.97 3.33
CA LEU A 163 3.10 -16.13 2.44
C LEU A 163 2.15 -17.22 2.97
N SER A 164 2.15 -17.44 4.28
CA SER A 164 1.20 -18.39 4.90
C SER A 164 -0.26 -17.95 4.71
N GLU A 165 -0.56 -16.66 4.85
CA GLU A 165 -1.91 -16.15 4.58
C GLU A 165 -2.27 -16.25 3.09
N LEU A 166 -1.35 -15.91 2.18
CA LEU A 166 -1.55 -16.11 0.74
C LEU A 166 -1.83 -17.57 0.39
N LYS A 167 -1.13 -18.54 1.02
CA LYS A 167 -1.39 -19.98 0.80
C LYS A 167 -2.79 -20.41 1.23
N LYS A 168 -3.39 -19.75 2.22
CA LYS A 168 -4.79 -20.03 2.63
C LYS A 168 -5.81 -19.45 1.65
N LEU A 169 -5.51 -18.27 1.08
CA LEU A 169 -6.40 -17.58 0.15
C LEU A 169 -6.33 -18.17 -1.26
N CYS A 170 -5.13 -18.58 -1.67
CA CYS A 170 -4.81 -19.04 -3.00
C CYS A 170 -4.96 -20.56 -3.13
N THR A 171 -6.10 -21.02 -3.60
CA THR A 171 -6.38 -22.45 -3.76
C THR A 171 -5.70 -23.06 -5.00
N PHE A 172 -5.47 -22.27 -6.06
CA PHE A 172 -4.86 -22.78 -7.29
C PHE A 172 -4.14 -21.68 -8.08
N ASN A 173 -2.88 -21.93 -8.43
CA ASN A 173 -2.05 -21.15 -9.38
C ASN A 173 -1.98 -19.62 -9.17
N CYS A 174 -1.98 -19.17 -7.91
CA CYS A 174 -1.87 -17.77 -7.55
C CYS A 174 -0.47 -17.23 -7.87
N LYS A 175 -0.41 -16.20 -8.68
CA LYS A 175 0.83 -15.57 -9.13
C LYS A 175 1.55 -14.91 -7.95
N GLU A 176 0.83 -14.17 -7.14
CA GLU A 176 1.31 -13.39 -6.00
C GLU A 176 1.96 -14.31 -4.94
N MET A 177 1.30 -15.45 -4.65
CA MET A 177 1.87 -16.45 -3.74
C MET A 177 3.21 -16.99 -4.25
N LYS A 178 3.29 -17.35 -5.54
CA LYS A 178 4.53 -17.87 -6.15
C LYS A 178 5.64 -16.83 -6.21
N GLN A 179 5.29 -15.57 -6.45
CA GLN A 179 6.24 -14.47 -6.49
C GLN A 179 6.86 -14.24 -5.12
N LEU A 180 6.04 -14.18 -4.05
CA LEU A 180 6.55 -14.02 -2.69
C LEU A 180 7.36 -15.25 -2.23
N GLU A 181 6.91 -16.47 -2.56
CA GLU A 181 7.66 -17.69 -2.24
C GLU A 181 9.05 -17.67 -2.88
N LYS A 182 9.13 -17.31 -4.17
CA LYS A 182 10.40 -17.16 -4.86
C LYS A 182 11.27 -16.04 -4.28
N ALA A 183 10.68 -14.92 -3.89
CA ALA A 183 11.40 -13.82 -3.27
C ALA A 183 12.03 -14.25 -1.93
N ILE A 184 11.30 -15.01 -1.11
CA ILE A 184 11.82 -15.57 0.16
C ILE A 184 12.97 -16.56 -0.11
N GLN A 185 12.82 -17.48 -1.06
CA GLN A 185 13.87 -18.44 -1.43
C GLN A 185 15.15 -17.73 -1.90
N ASN A 186 15.02 -16.71 -2.74
CA ASN A 186 16.15 -15.90 -3.18
C ASN A 186 16.84 -15.18 -2.02
N TYR A 187 16.06 -14.66 -1.08
CA TYR A 187 16.58 -13.98 0.10
C TYR A 187 17.37 -14.94 1.02
N GLU A 188 16.89 -16.17 1.20
CA GLU A 188 17.54 -17.19 2.06
C GLU A 188 18.79 -17.81 1.42
N SER A 189 18.95 -17.70 0.11
CA SER A 189 20.10 -18.24 -0.63
C SER A 189 21.27 -17.27 -0.77
N ASN A 190 21.12 -16.00 -0.36
CA ASN A 190 22.16 -14.97 -0.39
C ASN A 190 22.77 -14.74 0.99
#